data_ce0ffa57e68176f298cbd76bf215b73c
#
_entry.id   ce0ffa57e68176f298cbd76bf215b73c
#
_cell.length_a   1.000
_cell.length_b   1.000
_cell.length_c   1.000
_cell.angle_alpha   90.00
_cell.angle_beta   90.00
_cell.angle_gamma   90.00
#
_symmetry.space_group_name_H-M   'P 1'
#
loop_
_entity.id
_entity.type
_entity.pdbx_description
1 polymer ?
#
loop_
_entity_poly.entity_id
_entity_poly.type
_entity_poly.pdbx_seq_one_letter_code
_entity_poly.pdbx_strand_id
1 'polypeptide(L)'
;MDNSGVSRRAVLRGMAMGSAAVAGTAAAGHLGLGQAWAAPPADRRVAVLGGGIAGLTAAHELAERGYEVTVYERRALGGKARSMDATTMRFGGGRKPLPGEHGFRFFPGFYQAVPDTMRRIPFRGNPNGVRDNLVPALTATGAYNGPEITAPFALDFNAIGLAAHPERLVKSLLGGLIYAPRLPYLDLLGLAQRLLVYFTSCDERRFGQYEYQTFAHFARAENAHPNYLWVISTVTRTLVAAKENIASARTICNMAEAFLLNIINRGSQGYPDMVLNAPTNEAWIDPWVAHLRGMGVRFEMGSTLQSLTTKDGRIGSVRITDANGRPTEVDADWFVLAVPPEKVVPLLGADVLKLDPSLERISKLFSDWMTGIQFYLDINEPIAPGHIGFIESPWRLTGIQQGQFWHGRNIARDYGDGTVRDILSVDISEWNTPGSNGKTAKQCSPEEIAQETWHQVVTTQAGRLLLPDKLTDANLKGWFLDPGIGWNPQTRALTNEDPLLINTAGSWDNRPNAGTGIPNLFLAGDYCRSQIDLATMESANEGGRNAANAVLEASGSNASRARLWQHTTIAEFDGARQLDRDRWRAGLPNVLDIP
;
A
#
# COMPACT_ATOMS: atom_id res chain seq x y z
N MET A 1 -31.57 38.99 -32.90
CA MET A 1 -31.56 40.34 -32.38
C MET A 1 -31.56 40.21 -30.89
N ASP A 2 -30.61 40.47 -30.37
CA ASP A 2 -29.96 41.06 -29.22
C ASP A 2 -28.87 40.16 -28.61
N ASN A 3 -27.67 40.62 -28.90
CA ASN A 3 -26.40 40.02 -28.46
C ASN A 3 -25.99 40.81 -27.20
N SER A 4 -26.10 40.25 -25.99
CA SER A 4 -25.46 40.80 -24.81
C SER A 4 -24.19 40.05 -24.48
N GLY A 5 -23.11 40.40 -25.18
CA GLY A 5 -21.77 39.94 -24.88
C GLY A 5 -21.25 40.55 -23.58
N VAL A 6 -20.92 39.74 -22.62
CA VAL A 6 -20.22 40.14 -21.38
C VAL A 6 -18.81 40.63 -21.76
N SER A 7 -18.57 41.92 -21.53
CA SER A 7 -17.33 42.61 -21.87
C SER A 7 -16.14 42.06 -21.06
N ARG A 8 -15.00 41.82 -21.74
CA ARG A 8 -13.71 41.45 -21.13
C ARG A 8 -13.24 42.38 -19.99
N ARG A 9 -13.78 43.59 -19.89
CA ARG A 9 -13.48 44.53 -18.79
C ARG A 9 -14.19 44.19 -17.47
N ALA A 10 -15.27 43.42 -17.49
CA ALA A 10 -15.96 42.97 -16.26
C ALA A 10 -15.22 41.82 -15.57
N VAL A 11 -14.59 40.96 -16.35
CA VAL A 11 -13.78 39.82 -15.83
C VAL A 11 -12.47 40.31 -15.19
N LEU A 12 -11.86 41.38 -15.74
CA LEU A 12 -10.62 41.95 -15.18
C LEU A 12 -10.85 42.80 -13.92
N ARG A 13 -12.06 43.33 -13.69
CA ARG A 13 -12.39 44.03 -12.42
C ARG A 13 -12.68 43.07 -11.28
N GLY A 14 -13.13 41.85 -11.55
CA GLY A 14 -13.33 40.81 -10.54
C GLY A 14 -12.00 40.19 -10.00
N MET A 15 -10.96 40.20 -10.83
CA MET A 15 -9.63 39.68 -10.42
C MET A 15 -8.77 40.73 -9.69
N ALA A 16 -9.09 42.04 -9.79
CA ALA A 16 -8.31 43.09 -9.13
C ALA A 16 -8.72 43.36 -7.67
N MET A 17 -9.85 42.83 -7.20
CA MET A 17 -10.24 42.95 -5.78
C MET A 17 -9.86 41.73 -4.92
N GLY A 18 -9.40 40.65 -5.53
CA GLY A 18 -8.87 39.45 -4.81
C GLY A 18 -7.39 39.54 -4.42
N SER A 19 -6.64 40.46 -5.03
CA SER A 19 -5.17 40.52 -4.85
C SER A 19 -4.69 41.61 -3.88
N ALA A 20 -5.58 42.43 -3.32
CA ALA A 20 -5.22 43.47 -2.35
C ALA A 20 -5.26 42.99 -0.87
N ALA A 21 -5.68 41.76 -0.59
CA ALA A 21 -5.74 41.20 0.78
C ALA A 21 -4.54 40.28 1.13
N VAL A 22 -3.62 40.06 0.22
CA VAL A 22 -2.45 39.16 0.43
C VAL A 22 -1.13 39.91 0.60
N ALA A 23 -1.09 41.22 0.41
CA ALA A 23 0.15 42.01 0.47
C ALA A 23 0.42 42.67 1.85
N GLY A 24 -0.31 42.32 2.90
CA GLY A 24 -0.24 42.97 4.21
C GLY A 24 0.38 42.17 5.37
N THR A 25 0.89 40.93 5.15
CA THR A 25 1.38 40.09 6.26
C THR A 25 2.78 39.49 6.08
N ALA A 26 3.64 40.13 5.29
CA ALA A 26 5.02 39.69 5.10
C ALA A 26 6.05 40.38 5.99
N ALA A 27 5.65 40.95 7.12
CA ALA A 27 6.57 41.56 8.08
C ALA A 27 6.05 41.46 9.52
N ALA A 28 5.85 40.26 10.05
CA ALA A 28 5.77 40.04 11.50
C ALA A 28 6.41 38.71 11.81
N GLY A 29 7.63 38.80 12.35
CA GLY A 29 8.41 37.64 12.75
C GLY A 29 7.73 36.77 13.80
N HIS A 30 8.11 35.54 13.80
CA HIS A 30 8.06 34.49 14.83
C HIS A 30 7.43 34.86 16.18
N LEU A 31 6.12 35.01 16.22
CA LEU A 31 5.32 34.81 17.42
C LEU A 31 4.25 33.81 17.02
N GLY A 32 4.26 32.64 17.67
CA GLY A 32 3.31 31.56 17.43
C GLY A 32 1.86 32.05 17.60
N LEU A 33 1.27 32.49 16.50
CA LEU A 33 -0.17 32.66 16.41
C LEU A 33 -0.74 31.25 16.29
N GLY A 34 -1.21 30.72 17.41
CA GLY A 34 -2.04 29.53 17.43
C GLY A 34 -3.13 29.67 16.38
N GLN A 35 -3.25 28.70 15.48
CA GLN A 35 -4.40 28.60 14.61
C GLN A 35 -5.65 28.78 15.48
N ALA A 36 -6.48 29.76 15.15
CA ALA A 36 -7.79 29.90 15.78
C ALA A 36 -8.58 28.65 15.42
N TRP A 37 -8.59 27.68 16.31
CA TRP A 37 -9.41 26.48 16.17
C TRP A 37 -10.87 26.94 16.18
N ALA A 38 -11.62 26.58 15.13
CA ALA A 38 -13.06 26.74 15.15
C ALA A 38 -13.60 26.08 16.42
N ALA A 39 -14.58 26.72 17.08
CA ALA A 39 -15.19 26.14 18.26
C ALA A 39 -15.58 24.69 17.96
N PRO A 40 -15.15 23.74 18.78
CA PRO A 40 -15.39 22.33 18.49
C PRO A 40 -16.90 22.06 18.48
N PRO A 41 -17.41 21.19 17.60
CA PRO A 41 -18.80 20.79 17.62
C PRO A 41 -19.17 20.16 18.98
N ALA A 42 -20.44 20.23 19.36
CA ALA A 42 -20.93 19.69 20.64
C ALA A 42 -20.66 18.18 20.76
N ASP A 43 -20.75 17.46 19.63
CA ASP A 43 -20.52 16.01 19.52
C ASP A 43 -19.10 15.77 19.02
N ARG A 44 -18.17 15.40 19.90
CA ARG A 44 -16.74 15.31 19.60
C ARG A 44 -16.10 13.95 19.83
N ARG A 45 -16.81 13.04 20.50
CA ARG A 45 -16.26 11.73 20.85
C ARG A 45 -16.26 10.81 19.64
N VAL A 46 -15.09 10.36 19.23
CA VAL A 46 -14.92 9.44 18.09
C VAL A 46 -14.33 8.13 18.57
N ALA A 47 -15.02 7.03 18.32
CA ALA A 47 -14.49 5.69 18.47
C ALA A 47 -13.91 5.22 17.12
N VAL A 48 -12.60 5.07 17.04
CA VAL A 48 -11.90 4.47 15.89
C VAL A 48 -11.68 3.00 16.18
N LEU A 49 -12.29 2.15 15.38
CA LEU A 49 -12.37 0.70 15.58
C LEU A 49 -11.36 0.01 14.65
N GLY A 50 -10.15 -0.21 15.16
CA GLY A 50 -8.98 -0.72 14.45
C GLY A 50 -7.83 0.27 14.43
N GLY A 51 -6.63 -0.18 14.82
CA GLY A 51 -5.40 0.61 14.95
C GLY A 51 -4.40 0.42 13.81
N GLY A 52 -4.85 0.02 12.61
CA GLY A 52 -4.04 -0.01 11.39
C GLY A 52 -3.78 1.37 10.79
N ILE A 53 -3.12 1.45 9.64
CA ILE A 53 -2.78 2.72 8.97
C ILE A 53 -4.02 3.60 8.75
N ALA A 54 -5.14 3.03 8.33
CA ALA A 54 -6.39 3.77 8.11
C ALA A 54 -6.93 4.38 9.42
N GLY A 55 -6.97 3.57 10.49
CA GLY A 55 -7.46 4.03 11.80
C GLY A 55 -6.54 5.06 12.44
N LEU A 56 -5.22 4.86 12.41
CA LEU A 56 -4.24 5.84 12.89
C LEU A 56 -4.32 7.15 12.10
N THR A 57 -4.57 7.09 10.79
CA THR A 57 -4.77 8.29 9.96
C THR A 57 -6.06 9.01 10.32
N ALA A 58 -7.18 8.29 10.44
CA ALA A 58 -8.44 8.90 10.86
C ALA A 58 -8.30 9.56 12.24
N ALA A 59 -7.63 8.89 13.19
CA ALA A 59 -7.36 9.42 14.51
C ALA A 59 -6.48 10.69 14.46
N HIS A 60 -5.44 10.70 13.61
CA HIS A 60 -4.55 11.85 13.41
C HIS A 60 -5.32 13.05 12.87
N GLU A 61 -6.04 12.86 11.75
CA GLU A 61 -6.79 13.93 11.09
C GLU A 61 -7.89 14.52 12.01
N LEU A 62 -8.57 13.67 12.78
CA LEU A 62 -9.64 14.11 13.69
C LEU A 62 -9.07 14.79 14.95
N ALA A 63 -8.00 14.26 15.53
CA ALA A 63 -7.37 14.85 16.70
C ALA A 63 -6.80 16.25 16.40
N GLU A 64 -6.15 16.45 15.24
CA GLU A 64 -5.71 17.77 14.78
C GLU A 64 -6.86 18.78 14.64
N ARG A 65 -8.11 18.30 14.51
CA ARG A 65 -9.32 19.11 14.34
C ARG A 65 -10.17 19.21 15.62
N GLY A 66 -9.59 18.80 16.76
CA GLY A 66 -10.18 18.99 18.09
C GLY A 66 -11.22 17.95 18.49
N TYR A 67 -11.25 16.78 17.85
CA TYR A 67 -12.08 15.65 18.28
C TYR A 67 -11.40 14.87 19.40
N GLU A 68 -12.22 14.29 20.29
CA GLU A 68 -11.81 13.39 21.36
C GLU A 68 -11.79 11.97 20.83
N VAL A 69 -10.61 11.49 20.42
CA VAL A 69 -10.47 10.21 19.73
C VAL A 69 -10.01 9.11 20.67
N THR A 70 -10.69 7.97 20.62
CA THR A 70 -10.26 6.72 21.24
C THR A 70 -10.12 5.63 20.16
N VAL A 71 -8.94 5.03 20.06
CA VAL A 71 -8.65 3.94 19.14
C VAL A 71 -8.74 2.62 19.89
N TYR A 72 -9.55 1.69 19.39
CA TYR A 72 -9.73 0.34 19.92
C TYR A 72 -9.00 -0.65 19.01
N GLU A 73 -8.01 -1.36 19.56
CA GLU A 73 -7.18 -2.28 18.79
C GLU A 73 -7.05 -3.64 19.49
N ARG A 74 -7.21 -4.72 18.72
CA ARG A 74 -7.18 -6.09 19.25
C ARG A 74 -5.77 -6.56 19.62
N ARG A 75 -4.77 -6.30 18.78
CA ARG A 75 -3.41 -6.88 18.90
C ARG A 75 -2.34 -5.83 19.07
N ALA A 76 -2.04 -5.11 17.99
CA ALA A 76 -0.95 -4.15 17.95
C ALA A 76 -1.21 -3.05 16.94
N LEU A 77 -0.76 -1.83 17.24
CA LEU A 77 -0.90 -0.67 16.38
C LEU A 77 -0.04 -0.80 15.13
N GLY A 78 -0.49 -0.19 14.03
CA GLY A 78 0.13 -0.27 12.71
C GLY A 78 -0.49 -1.34 11.80
N GLY A 79 -1.28 -2.29 12.35
CA GLY A 79 -1.94 -3.33 11.57
C GLY A 79 -0.95 -4.17 10.75
N LYS A 80 -1.25 -4.41 9.47
CA LYS A 80 -0.36 -5.16 8.55
C LYS A 80 0.97 -4.44 8.26
N ALA A 81 1.07 -3.14 8.56
CA ALA A 81 2.30 -2.36 8.32
C ALA A 81 3.28 -2.36 9.51
N ARG A 82 2.96 -2.98 10.64
CA ARG A 82 3.83 -3.01 11.81
C ARG A 82 5.04 -3.92 11.63
N SER A 83 6.11 -3.63 12.36
CA SER A 83 7.11 -4.62 12.76
C SER A 83 6.76 -5.23 14.12
N MET A 84 7.36 -6.36 14.43
CA MET A 84 7.15 -7.09 15.68
C MET A 84 8.43 -7.80 16.13
N ASP A 85 8.48 -8.25 17.38
CA ASP A 85 9.64 -8.98 17.88
C ASP A 85 9.63 -10.42 17.38
N ALA A 86 10.73 -10.86 16.78
CA ALA A 86 10.95 -12.25 16.40
C ALA A 86 11.31 -13.08 17.63
N THR A 87 10.31 -13.39 18.44
CA THR A 87 10.49 -14.06 19.75
C THR A 87 11.01 -15.49 19.65
N THR A 88 10.97 -16.10 18.48
CA THR A 88 11.58 -17.42 18.19
C THR A 88 13.10 -17.34 18.09
N MET A 89 13.66 -16.16 17.88
CA MET A 89 15.08 -15.91 17.78
C MET A 89 15.69 -15.56 19.14
N ARG A 90 16.94 -16.00 19.38
CA ARG A 90 17.65 -15.65 20.62
C ARG A 90 18.02 -14.17 20.63
N PHE A 91 17.92 -13.55 21.80
CA PHE A 91 18.42 -12.20 22.04
C PHE A 91 18.99 -12.08 23.46
N GLY A 92 19.88 -11.12 23.67
CA GLY A 92 20.53 -10.92 24.97
C GLY A 92 21.63 -9.85 24.92
N GLY A 93 22.33 -9.69 26.04
CA GLY A 93 23.41 -8.70 26.14
C GLY A 93 22.93 -7.25 26.03
N GLY A 94 21.70 -6.95 26.48
CA GLY A 94 21.12 -5.61 26.40
C GLY A 94 20.63 -5.19 25.02
N ARG A 95 20.66 -6.10 24.04
CA ARG A 95 20.15 -5.85 22.68
C ARG A 95 18.64 -6.07 22.61
N LYS A 96 17.99 -5.41 21.63
CA LYS A 96 16.58 -5.64 21.31
C LYS A 96 16.38 -7.01 20.65
N PRO A 97 15.17 -7.59 20.70
CA PRO A 97 14.84 -8.71 19.82
C PRO A 97 15.07 -8.38 18.37
N LEU A 98 15.36 -9.39 17.54
CA LEU A 98 15.38 -9.20 16.08
C LEU A 98 14.00 -8.78 15.60
N PRO A 99 13.90 -7.81 14.68
CA PRO A 99 12.62 -7.40 14.12
C PRO A 99 12.10 -8.40 13.10
N GLY A 100 10.82 -8.74 13.21
CA GLY A 100 10.04 -9.45 12.21
C GLY A 100 9.01 -8.51 11.58
N GLU A 101 8.57 -8.77 10.37
CA GLU A 101 7.56 -7.98 9.68
C GLU A 101 6.59 -8.87 8.90
N HIS A 102 5.37 -8.38 8.68
CA HIS A 102 4.38 -9.06 7.84
C HIS A 102 4.84 -9.20 6.37
N GLY A 103 5.67 -8.29 5.90
CA GLY A 103 6.34 -8.21 4.62
C GLY A 103 7.23 -6.97 4.61
N PHE A 104 8.11 -6.79 3.65
CA PHE A 104 8.91 -5.57 3.56
C PHE A 104 8.05 -4.38 3.14
N ARG A 105 8.49 -3.17 3.52
CA ARG A 105 7.79 -1.92 3.21
C ARG A 105 8.53 -1.17 2.14
N PHE A 106 7.83 -0.84 1.05
CA PHE A 106 8.31 0.11 0.07
C PHE A 106 7.30 1.25 -0.11
N PHE A 107 7.81 2.41 -0.48
CA PHE A 107 7.05 3.65 -0.60
C PHE A 107 7.29 4.22 -1.99
N PRO A 108 6.55 3.77 -3.00
CA PRO A 108 6.66 4.29 -4.35
C PRO A 108 6.51 5.81 -4.37
N GLY A 109 7.26 6.47 -5.23
CA GLY A 109 7.29 7.93 -5.28
C GLY A 109 5.97 8.60 -5.64
N PHE A 110 5.01 7.85 -6.17
CA PHE A 110 3.65 8.36 -6.39
C PHE A 110 2.78 8.40 -5.12
N TYR A 111 3.26 7.88 -3.97
CA TYR A 111 2.59 8.05 -2.70
C TYR A 111 2.61 9.54 -2.30
N GLN A 112 1.45 10.08 -1.92
CA GLN A 112 1.27 11.47 -1.51
C GLN A 112 0.75 11.58 -0.07
N ALA A 113 -0.26 10.79 0.27
CA ALA A 113 -0.96 10.87 1.54
C ALA A 113 -0.11 10.32 2.70
N VAL A 114 0.56 9.18 2.52
CA VAL A 114 1.46 8.63 3.54
C VAL A 114 2.65 9.55 3.82
N PRO A 115 3.43 10.02 2.82
CA PRO A 115 4.51 10.97 3.07
C PRO A 115 4.06 12.29 3.71
N ASP A 116 2.86 12.79 3.38
CA ASP A 116 2.29 13.97 4.02
C ASP A 116 2.01 13.71 5.51
N THR A 117 1.37 12.59 5.85
CA THR A 117 1.18 12.19 7.24
C THR A 117 2.51 12.04 7.98
N MET A 118 3.50 11.38 7.36
CA MET A 118 4.82 11.18 7.95
C MET A 118 5.56 12.48 8.26
N ARG A 119 5.40 13.53 7.44
CA ARG A 119 6.00 14.86 7.70
C ARG A 119 5.43 15.54 8.95
N ARG A 120 4.20 15.23 9.33
CA ARG A 120 3.53 15.81 10.50
C ARG A 120 3.83 15.07 11.81
N ILE A 121 4.51 13.93 11.75
CA ILE A 121 4.88 13.13 12.91
C ILE A 121 6.31 13.53 13.35
N PRO A 122 6.49 14.20 14.48
CA PRO A 122 7.80 14.63 14.94
C PRO A 122 8.77 13.46 15.15
N PHE A 123 10.01 13.62 14.72
CA PHE A 123 11.07 12.66 14.96
C PHE A 123 12.38 13.40 15.27
N ARG A 124 13.05 13.00 16.37
CA ARG A 124 14.23 13.73 16.85
C ARG A 124 15.35 13.77 15.79
N GLY A 125 15.80 14.98 15.46
CA GLY A 125 16.85 15.20 14.46
C GLY A 125 16.38 15.27 13.00
N ASN A 126 15.11 14.99 12.74
CA ASN A 126 14.54 15.01 11.40
C ASN A 126 13.70 16.28 11.17
N PRO A 127 14.07 17.18 10.26
CA PRO A 127 13.31 18.40 9.99
C PRO A 127 11.93 18.14 9.36
N ASN A 128 11.76 17.03 8.65
CA ASN A 128 10.48 16.61 8.06
C ASN A 128 9.86 15.42 8.81
N GLY A 129 10.09 15.34 10.13
CA GLY A 129 9.53 14.27 10.96
C GLY A 129 9.98 12.88 10.52
N VAL A 130 9.12 11.87 10.72
CA VAL A 130 9.42 10.48 10.34
C VAL A 130 9.58 10.29 8.82
N ARG A 131 9.17 11.26 7.99
CA ARG A 131 9.40 11.22 6.53
C ARG A 131 10.89 11.09 6.18
N ASP A 132 11.77 11.68 6.98
CA ASP A 132 13.23 11.61 6.74
C ASP A 132 13.84 10.25 7.10
N ASN A 133 13.06 9.33 7.65
CA ASN A 133 13.45 7.93 7.81
C ASN A 133 13.28 7.11 6.52
N LEU A 134 12.70 7.69 5.47
CA LEU A 134 12.63 7.07 4.15
C LEU A 134 13.92 7.36 3.38
N VAL A 135 14.55 6.31 2.89
CA VAL A 135 15.76 6.36 2.07
C VAL A 135 15.50 5.77 0.69
N PRO A 136 16.12 6.30 -0.39
CA PRO A 136 15.88 5.83 -1.74
C PRO A 136 16.31 4.38 -1.95
N ALA A 137 15.46 3.59 -2.63
CA ALA A 137 15.78 2.30 -3.21
C ALA A 137 15.73 2.45 -4.73
N LEU A 138 16.90 2.66 -5.35
CA LEU A 138 17.00 3.12 -6.74
C LEU A 138 17.17 1.99 -7.75
N THR A 139 17.29 0.75 -7.26
CA THR A 139 17.62 -0.40 -8.11
C THR A 139 16.67 -1.55 -7.84
N ALA A 140 16.26 -2.25 -8.89
CA ALA A 140 15.63 -3.55 -8.81
C ALA A 140 16.46 -4.57 -9.59
N THR A 141 16.75 -5.70 -8.94
CA THR A 141 17.53 -6.79 -9.52
C THR A 141 16.61 -7.96 -9.85
N GLY A 142 16.62 -8.42 -11.09
CA GLY A 142 15.97 -9.67 -11.49
C GLY A 142 16.94 -10.84 -11.33
N ALA A 143 16.60 -11.80 -10.50
CA ALA A 143 17.36 -13.03 -10.30
C ALA A 143 16.61 -14.22 -10.92
N TYR A 144 17.25 -14.90 -11.87
CA TYR A 144 16.66 -16.00 -12.63
C TYR A 144 17.12 -17.37 -12.08
N ASN A 145 16.34 -18.38 -12.36
CA ASN A 145 16.67 -19.77 -12.07
C ASN A 145 16.87 -20.53 -13.40
N GLY A 146 18.11 -20.71 -13.84
CA GLY A 146 18.38 -21.49 -15.05
C GLY A 146 19.75 -21.22 -15.70
N PRO A 147 20.23 -22.13 -16.54
CA PRO A 147 21.58 -22.09 -17.11
C PRO A 147 21.75 -21.08 -18.25
N GLU A 148 20.67 -20.57 -18.81
CA GLU A 148 20.72 -19.76 -20.05
C GLU A 148 20.98 -18.28 -19.82
N ILE A 149 20.86 -17.79 -18.56
CA ILE A 149 21.10 -16.40 -18.19
C ILE A 149 22.29 -16.38 -17.24
N THR A 150 23.37 -15.75 -17.66
CA THR A 150 24.67 -15.82 -16.98
C THR A 150 24.87 -14.76 -15.90
N ALA A 151 23.98 -13.77 -15.80
CA ALA A 151 24.05 -12.76 -14.77
C ALA A 151 22.66 -12.17 -14.46
N PRO A 152 22.36 -11.82 -13.19
CA PRO A 152 21.18 -11.03 -12.87
C PRO A 152 21.27 -9.65 -13.55
N PHE A 153 20.11 -9.10 -13.95
CA PHE A 153 20.07 -7.74 -14.45
C PHE A 153 19.58 -6.79 -13.36
N ALA A 154 20.19 -5.61 -13.28
CA ALA A 154 19.74 -4.54 -12.42
C ALA A 154 19.13 -3.43 -13.27
N LEU A 155 17.90 -3.04 -12.94
CA LEU A 155 17.26 -1.85 -13.49
C LEU A 155 17.57 -0.69 -12.55
N ASP A 156 18.26 0.32 -13.09
CA ASP A 156 18.52 1.58 -12.38
C ASP A 156 17.34 2.53 -12.63
N PHE A 157 16.58 2.82 -11.58
CA PHE A 157 15.46 3.76 -11.61
C PHE A 157 15.83 5.15 -11.10
N ASN A 158 17.12 5.51 -11.10
CA ASN A 158 17.55 6.84 -10.69
C ASN A 158 17.03 7.90 -11.67
N ALA A 159 15.83 8.42 -11.42
CA ALA A 159 15.16 9.39 -12.30
C ALA A 159 15.99 10.67 -12.54
N ILE A 160 16.76 11.13 -11.54
CA ILE A 160 17.65 12.30 -11.68
C ILE A 160 18.79 11.94 -12.64
N GLY A 161 19.39 10.77 -12.48
CA GLY A 161 20.41 10.27 -13.40
C GLY A 161 19.85 9.96 -14.80
N LEU A 162 18.61 9.49 -14.91
CA LEU A 162 17.94 9.19 -16.18
C LEU A 162 17.55 10.46 -16.94
N ALA A 163 17.11 11.51 -16.25
CA ALA A 163 16.85 12.82 -16.88
C ALA A 163 18.12 13.46 -17.46
N ALA A 164 19.25 13.30 -16.76
CA ALA A 164 20.56 13.77 -17.23
C ALA A 164 21.19 12.84 -18.29
N HIS A 165 20.79 11.55 -18.31
CA HIS A 165 21.38 10.50 -19.13
C HIS A 165 20.29 9.57 -19.72
N PRO A 166 19.48 10.05 -20.68
CA PRO A 166 18.38 9.27 -21.27
C PRO A 166 18.86 7.95 -21.91
N GLU A 167 20.13 7.88 -22.33
CA GLU A 167 20.75 6.65 -22.81
C GLU A 167 20.80 5.54 -21.75
N ARG A 168 20.83 5.89 -20.45
CA ARG A 168 20.79 4.89 -19.36
C ARG A 168 19.41 4.28 -19.23
N LEU A 169 18.33 5.06 -19.42
CA LEU A 169 16.98 4.54 -19.45
C LEU A 169 16.83 3.54 -20.59
N VAL A 170 17.28 3.91 -21.79
CA VAL A 170 17.24 3.01 -22.96
C VAL A 170 18.08 1.76 -22.71
N LYS A 171 19.27 1.88 -22.12
CA LYS A 171 20.11 0.73 -21.75
C LYS A 171 19.48 -0.15 -20.69
N SER A 172 18.84 0.43 -19.65
CA SER A 172 18.14 -0.33 -18.61
C SER A 172 16.94 -1.08 -19.18
N LEU A 173 16.13 -0.42 -20.02
CA LEU A 173 14.98 -1.03 -20.68
C LEU A 173 15.43 -2.10 -21.70
N LEU A 174 16.41 -1.79 -22.54
CA LEU A 174 16.99 -2.75 -23.48
C LEU A 174 17.75 -3.85 -22.77
N GLY A 175 18.45 -3.55 -21.66
CA GLY A 175 19.11 -4.55 -20.84
C GLY A 175 18.10 -5.55 -20.29
N GLY A 176 16.99 -5.09 -19.71
CA GLY A 176 15.89 -5.94 -19.29
C GLY A 176 15.32 -6.78 -20.43
N LEU A 177 15.20 -6.21 -21.64
CA LEU A 177 14.72 -6.89 -22.84
C LEU A 177 15.75 -7.87 -23.43
N ILE A 178 17.03 -7.50 -23.44
CA ILE A 178 18.13 -8.34 -23.98
C ILE A 178 18.41 -9.53 -23.05
N TYR A 179 18.29 -9.33 -21.71
CA TYR A 179 18.48 -10.40 -20.74
C TYR A 179 17.23 -11.27 -20.52
N ALA A 180 16.12 -10.98 -21.23
CA ALA A 180 14.97 -11.86 -21.30
C ALA A 180 14.87 -12.53 -22.69
N PRO A 181 15.84 -13.38 -23.11
CA PRO A 181 15.89 -13.96 -24.44
C PRO A 181 14.68 -14.83 -24.78
N ARG A 182 13.85 -15.12 -23.80
CA ARG A 182 12.61 -15.89 -23.94
C ARG A 182 11.38 -15.01 -24.17
N LEU A 183 11.52 -13.67 -24.16
CA LEU A 183 10.36 -12.78 -24.32
C LEU A 183 10.01 -12.62 -25.80
N PRO A 184 8.80 -12.96 -26.21
CA PRO A 184 8.35 -12.73 -27.56
C PRO A 184 8.14 -11.23 -27.79
N TYR A 185 9.01 -10.63 -28.57
CA TYR A 185 9.02 -9.17 -28.82
C TYR A 185 7.68 -8.65 -29.35
N LEU A 186 6.97 -9.43 -30.17
CA LEU A 186 5.67 -9.04 -30.72
C LEU A 186 4.62 -8.92 -29.60
N ASP A 187 4.62 -9.84 -28.64
CA ASP A 187 3.69 -9.80 -27.52
C ASP A 187 4.00 -8.61 -26.58
N LEU A 188 5.29 -8.28 -26.40
CA LEU A 188 5.70 -7.10 -25.64
C LEU A 188 5.30 -5.80 -26.33
N LEU A 189 5.42 -5.71 -27.65
CA LEU A 189 4.90 -4.58 -28.42
C LEU A 189 3.38 -4.50 -28.31
N GLY A 190 2.70 -5.64 -28.31
CA GLY A 190 1.28 -5.75 -28.04
C GLY A 190 0.92 -5.18 -26.65
N LEU A 191 1.66 -5.55 -25.61
CA LEU A 191 1.46 -4.99 -24.25
C LEU A 191 1.66 -3.48 -24.22
N ALA A 192 2.72 -2.98 -24.85
CA ALA A 192 2.99 -1.54 -24.92
C ALA A 192 1.83 -0.81 -25.64
N GLN A 193 1.31 -1.38 -26.72
CA GLN A 193 0.12 -0.85 -27.41
C GLN A 193 -1.11 -0.87 -26.49
N ARG A 194 -1.36 -1.96 -25.75
CA ARG A 194 -2.48 -2.04 -24.80
C ARG A 194 -2.37 -1.00 -23.68
N LEU A 195 -1.17 -0.79 -23.12
CA LEU A 195 -0.94 0.26 -22.12
C LEU A 195 -1.19 1.65 -22.72
N LEU A 196 -0.77 1.90 -23.96
CA LEU A 196 -1.05 3.17 -24.65
C LEU A 196 -2.55 3.37 -24.89
N VAL A 197 -3.29 2.32 -25.27
CA VAL A 197 -4.77 2.35 -25.33
C VAL A 197 -5.35 2.79 -24.00
N TYR A 198 -4.88 2.21 -22.90
CA TYR A 198 -5.36 2.58 -21.57
C TYR A 198 -5.04 4.02 -21.22
N PHE A 199 -3.81 4.49 -21.41
CA PHE A 199 -3.38 5.84 -21.06
C PHE A 199 -4.10 6.93 -21.85
N THR A 200 -4.56 6.60 -23.06
CA THR A 200 -5.36 7.48 -23.92
C THR A 200 -6.87 7.32 -23.73
N SER A 201 -7.32 6.40 -22.87
CA SER A 201 -8.74 6.17 -22.60
C SER A 201 -9.29 7.12 -21.56
N CYS A 202 -10.51 7.59 -21.78
CA CYS A 202 -11.26 8.43 -20.84
C CYS A 202 -11.70 7.65 -19.59
N ASP A 203 -12.01 8.35 -18.51
CA ASP A 203 -12.41 7.73 -17.24
C ASP A 203 -13.69 6.91 -17.41
N GLU A 204 -14.64 7.38 -18.21
CA GLU A 204 -15.88 6.66 -18.48
C GLU A 204 -15.60 5.26 -19.07
N ARG A 205 -14.60 5.12 -19.98
CA ARG A 205 -14.18 3.83 -20.51
C ARG A 205 -13.39 3.04 -19.47
N ARG A 206 -12.48 3.66 -18.74
CA ARG A 206 -11.70 3.01 -17.70
C ARG A 206 -12.60 2.34 -16.66
N PHE A 207 -13.64 3.04 -16.19
CA PHE A 207 -14.61 2.51 -15.22
C PHE A 207 -15.71 1.65 -15.86
N GLY A 208 -16.17 1.97 -17.08
CA GLY A 208 -17.28 1.27 -17.74
C GLY A 208 -16.88 0.02 -18.52
N GLN A 209 -15.59 -0.13 -18.86
CA GLN A 209 -15.10 -1.26 -19.65
C GLN A 209 -13.95 -1.98 -18.95
N TYR A 210 -12.83 -1.30 -18.69
CA TYR A 210 -11.61 -1.98 -18.20
C TYR A 210 -11.70 -2.40 -16.75
N GLU A 211 -12.57 -1.80 -15.95
CA GLU A 211 -12.87 -2.28 -14.60
C GLU A 211 -13.41 -3.71 -14.61
N TYR A 212 -14.21 -4.05 -15.62
CA TYR A 212 -14.88 -5.37 -15.73
C TYR A 212 -14.09 -6.39 -16.53
N GLN A 213 -12.89 -6.05 -16.98
CA GLN A 213 -11.97 -6.95 -17.66
C GLN A 213 -10.85 -7.39 -16.72
N THR A 214 -10.42 -8.65 -16.82
CA THR A 214 -9.19 -9.08 -16.17
C THR A 214 -7.99 -8.50 -16.91
N PHE A 215 -6.87 -8.33 -16.20
CA PHE A 215 -5.66 -7.81 -16.82
C PHE A 215 -5.13 -8.76 -17.92
N ALA A 216 -5.21 -10.07 -17.71
CA ALA A 216 -4.82 -11.05 -18.73
C ALA A 216 -5.63 -10.89 -20.01
N HIS A 217 -6.95 -10.71 -19.91
CA HIS A 217 -7.82 -10.46 -21.06
C HIS A 217 -7.48 -9.13 -21.75
N PHE A 218 -7.35 -8.05 -20.97
CA PHE A 218 -6.96 -6.74 -21.48
C PHE A 218 -5.62 -6.78 -22.21
N ALA A 219 -4.62 -7.46 -21.63
CA ALA A 219 -3.30 -7.63 -22.21
C ALA A 219 -3.24 -8.64 -23.35
N ARG A 220 -4.36 -9.27 -23.72
CA ARG A 220 -4.44 -10.32 -24.75
C ARG A 220 -3.53 -11.52 -24.48
N ALA A 221 -3.35 -11.87 -23.20
CA ALA A 221 -2.43 -12.93 -22.79
C ALA A 221 -2.98 -14.36 -22.98
N GLU A 222 -4.29 -14.51 -23.16
CA GLU A 222 -4.97 -15.81 -23.20
C GLU A 222 -4.50 -16.72 -24.37
N ASN A 223 -4.12 -16.11 -25.49
CA ASN A 223 -3.65 -16.81 -26.68
C ASN A 223 -2.20 -16.47 -27.05
N ALA A 224 -1.49 -15.80 -26.16
CA ALA A 224 -0.11 -15.38 -26.37
C ALA A 224 0.88 -16.50 -26.02
N HIS A 225 2.15 -16.28 -26.34
CA HIS A 225 3.21 -17.20 -25.98
C HIS A 225 3.28 -17.41 -24.44
N PRO A 226 3.50 -18.64 -23.93
CA PRO A 226 3.54 -18.91 -22.49
C PRO A 226 4.49 -17.98 -21.68
N ASN A 227 5.61 -17.59 -22.29
CA ASN A 227 6.55 -16.66 -21.66
C ASN A 227 5.98 -15.25 -21.48
N TYR A 228 5.06 -14.82 -22.35
CA TYR A 228 4.36 -13.55 -22.20
C TYR A 228 3.38 -13.58 -21.02
N LEU A 229 2.57 -14.63 -20.93
CA LEU A 229 1.70 -14.83 -19.77
C LEU A 229 2.51 -14.88 -18.48
N TRP A 230 3.68 -15.52 -18.51
CA TRP A 230 4.58 -15.57 -17.37
C TRP A 230 5.07 -14.17 -16.96
N VAL A 231 5.47 -13.29 -17.90
CA VAL A 231 5.86 -11.91 -17.63
C VAL A 231 4.73 -11.13 -17.00
N ILE A 232 3.54 -11.18 -17.58
CA ILE A 232 2.34 -10.50 -17.07
C ILE A 232 2.02 -10.98 -15.65
N SER A 233 2.01 -12.29 -15.43
CA SER A 233 1.78 -12.90 -14.12
C SER A 233 2.84 -12.47 -13.11
N THR A 234 4.12 -12.47 -13.49
CA THR A 234 5.20 -12.09 -12.59
C THR A 234 5.06 -10.62 -12.17
N VAL A 235 4.91 -9.71 -13.13
CA VAL A 235 4.82 -8.27 -12.83
C VAL A 235 3.64 -7.96 -11.93
N THR A 236 2.46 -8.50 -12.19
CA THR A 236 1.28 -8.21 -11.39
C THR A 236 1.37 -8.80 -9.98
N ARG A 237 1.89 -10.02 -9.83
CA ARG A 237 1.99 -10.68 -8.54
C ARG A 237 3.09 -10.11 -7.66
N THR A 238 4.26 -9.84 -8.22
CA THR A 238 5.40 -9.34 -7.45
C THR A 238 5.22 -7.88 -7.02
N LEU A 239 4.54 -7.07 -7.81
CA LEU A 239 4.32 -5.66 -7.46
C LEU A 239 3.10 -5.44 -6.58
N VAL A 240 2.00 -6.18 -6.82
CA VAL A 240 0.70 -5.87 -6.20
C VAL A 240 -0.06 -7.12 -5.72
N ALA A 241 0.60 -8.27 -5.67
CA ALA A 241 0.04 -9.58 -5.29
C ALA A 241 -1.23 -10.01 -6.06
N ALA A 242 -1.52 -9.35 -7.17
CA ALA A 242 -2.74 -9.57 -7.93
C ALA A 242 -2.53 -10.62 -9.04
N LYS A 243 -3.41 -11.61 -9.10
CA LYS A 243 -3.39 -12.61 -10.17
C LYS A 243 -3.93 -11.97 -11.46
N GLU A 244 -3.16 -12.06 -12.53
CA GLU A 244 -3.46 -11.46 -13.84
C GLU A 244 -4.82 -11.88 -14.42
N ASN A 245 -5.27 -13.09 -14.09
CA ASN A 245 -6.53 -13.67 -14.58
C ASN A 245 -7.77 -13.29 -13.76
N ILE A 246 -7.61 -12.58 -12.64
CA ILE A 246 -8.72 -12.08 -11.82
C ILE A 246 -8.61 -10.58 -11.53
N ALA A 247 -7.42 -10.01 -11.56
CA ALA A 247 -7.19 -8.60 -11.27
C ALA A 247 -7.86 -7.68 -12.29
N SER A 248 -8.47 -6.58 -11.82
CA SER A 248 -9.04 -5.55 -12.70
C SER A 248 -7.97 -4.93 -13.59
N ALA A 249 -8.23 -4.90 -14.90
CA ALA A 249 -7.34 -4.23 -15.86
C ALA A 249 -7.21 -2.74 -15.54
N ARG A 250 -8.28 -2.09 -15.07
CA ARG A 250 -8.24 -0.69 -14.66
C ARG A 250 -7.25 -0.49 -13.50
N THR A 251 -7.33 -1.29 -12.46
CA THR A 251 -6.43 -1.18 -11.31
C THR A 251 -4.97 -1.38 -11.70
N ILE A 252 -4.68 -2.45 -12.47
CA ILE A 252 -3.29 -2.75 -12.89
C ILE A 252 -2.75 -1.66 -13.82
N CYS A 253 -3.54 -1.18 -14.77
CA CYS A 253 -3.09 -0.12 -15.69
C CYS A 253 -2.95 1.26 -15.01
N ASN A 254 -3.79 1.59 -14.02
CA ASN A 254 -3.58 2.78 -13.17
C ASN A 254 -2.23 2.72 -12.46
N MET A 255 -1.89 1.55 -11.91
CA MET A 255 -0.58 1.34 -11.27
C MET A 255 0.56 1.46 -12.28
N ALA A 256 0.41 0.90 -13.48
CA ALA A 256 1.42 1.03 -14.54
C ALA A 256 1.63 2.50 -14.95
N GLU A 257 0.55 3.30 -15.08
CA GLU A 257 0.62 4.74 -15.34
C GLU A 257 1.35 5.49 -14.22
N ALA A 258 1.03 5.20 -12.96
CA ALA A 258 1.66 5.82 -11.80
C ALA A 258 3.16 5.48 -11.71
N PHE A 259 3.54 4.22 -11.93
CA PHE A 259 4.95 3.81 -11.96
C PHE A 259 5.71 4.44 -13.12
N LEU A 260 5.12 4.51 -14.32
CA LEU A 260 5.75 5.16 -15.47
C LEU A 260 6.03 6.64 -15.18
N LEU A 261 5.04 7.37 -14.68
CA LEU A 261 5.20 8.78 -14.29
C LEU A 261 6.26 8.96 -13.20
N ASN A 262 6.32 8.02 -12.27
CA ASN A 262 7.29 8.00 -11.19
C ASN A 262 8.73 7.81 -11.72
N ILE A 263 8.94 6.86 -12.64
CA ILE A 263 10.25 6.59 -13.28
C ILE A 263 10.76 7.82 -14.04
N ILE A 264 9.89 8.55 -14.72
CA ILE A 264 10.26 9.79 -15.44
C ILE A 264 10.23 11.04 -14.55
N ASN A 265 10.17 10.87 -13.23
CA ASN A 265 10.13 11.93 -12.19
C ASN A 265 8.98 12.93 -12.35
N ARG A 266 7.81 12.43 -12.77
CA ARG A 266 6.58 13.21 -12.87
C ARG A 266 5.55 12.69 -11.87
N GLY A 267 5.03 13.57 -11.02
CA GLY A 267 4.07 13.21 -9.98
C GLY A 267 4.67 12.40 -8.82
N SER A 268 6.00 12.40 -8.65
CA SER A 268 6.70 11.64 -7.62
C SER A 268 7.18 12.51 -6.46
N GLN A 269 7.55 11.87 -5.34
CA GLN A 269 8.18 12.51 -4.18
C GLN A 269 9.70 12.70 -4.35
N GLY A 270 10.22 12.70 -5.57
CA GLY A 270 11.63 12.91 -5.91
C GLY A 270 12.42 11.62 -6.18
N TYR A 271 11.91 10.46 -5.79
CA TYR A 271 12.53 9.16 -6.02
C TYR A 271 11.49 8.14 -6.49
N PRO A 272 11.85 7.20 -7.36
CA PRO A 272 10.92 6.17 -7.84
C PRO A 272 10.43 5.26 -6.74
N ASP A 273 11.27 4.97 -5.75
CA ASP A 273 10.92 4.18 -4.57
C ASP A 273 11.78 4.53 -3.37
N MET A 274 11.23 4.30 -2.19
CA MET A 274 11.90 4.50 -0.90
C MET A 274 11.56 3.37 0.05
N VAL A 275 12.44 3.13 1.01
CA VAL A 275 12.27 2.16 2.11
C VAL A 275 12.64 2.80 3.44
N LEU A 276 12.21 2.20 4.56
CA LEU A 276 12.56 2.68 5.90
C LEU A 276 14.03 2.35 6.25
N ASN A 277 14.67 3.24 7.01
CA ASN A 277 16.05 3.08 7.48
C ASN A 277 16.15 2.33 8.82
N ALA A 278 15.08 1.69 9.26
CA ALA A 278 14.98 0.92 10.50
C ALA A 278 13.72 0.04 10.47
N PRO A 279 13.52 -0.86 11.46
CA PRO A 279 12.26 -1.58 11.63
C PRO A 279 11.05 -0.63 11.62
N THR A 280 9.95 -1.05 11.02
CA THR A 280 8.80 -0.19 10.75
C THR A 280 8.25 0.50 12.00
N ASN A 281 8.17 -0.21 13.13
CA ASN A 281 7.72 0.41 14.37
C ASN A 281 8.67 1.49 14.83
N GLU A 282 9.98 1.23 14.83
CA GLU A 282 10.97 2.21 15.28
C GLU A 282 11.05 3.45 14.41
N ALA A 283 10.93 3.26 13.08
CA ALA A 283 11.07 4.34 12.12
C ALA A 283 9.78 5.14 11.90
N TRP A 284 8.60 4.55 12.20
CA TRP A 284 7.34 5.16 11.83
C TRP A 284 6.22 4.99 12.85
N ILE A 285 5.83 3.75 13.23
CA ILE A 285 4.59 3.51 13.98
C ILE A 285 4.69 4.02 15.42
N ASP A 286 5.76 3.69 16.15
CA ASP A 286 5.92 4.09 17.55
C ASP A 286 6.03 5.62 17.71
N PRO A 287 6.80 6.36 16.88
CA PRO A 287 6.76 7.82 16.87
C PRO A 287 5.37 8.39 16.57
N TRP A 288 4.63 7.77 15.65
CA TRP A 288 3.27 8.21 15.32
C TRP A 288 2.31 8.03 16.49
N VAL A 289 2.33 6.87 17.13
CA VAL A 289 1.52 6.58 18.32
C VAL A 289 1.88 7.54 19.48
N ALA A 290 3.18 7.80 19.68
CA ALA A 290 3.62 8.76 20.70
C ALA A 290 3.10 10.18 20.40
N HIS A 291 3.14 10.60 19.14
CA HIS A 291 2.60 11.88 18.71
C HIS A 291 1.09 11.97 18.95
N LEU A 292 0.33 10.95 18.55
CA LEU A 292 -1.12 10.88 18.76
C LEU A 292 -1.49 10.92 20.25
N ARG A 293 -0.76 10.20 21.10
CA ARG A 293 -0.92 10.30 22.57
C ARG A 293 -0.66 11.72 23.09
N GLY A 294 0.36 12.38 22.56
CA GLY A 294 0.64 13.79 22.86
C GLY A 294 -0.48 14.74 22.45
N MET A 295 -1.28 14.38 21.47
CA MET A 295 -2.48 15.10 21.02
C MET A 295 -3.75 14.71 21.81
N GLY A 296 -3.66 13.82 22.79
CA GLY A 296 -4.79 13.38 23.61
C GLY A 296 -5.55 12.16 23.06
N VAL A 297 -5.08 11.51 22.00
CA VAL A 297 -5.68 10.26 21.50
C VAL A 297 -5.48 9.14 22.52
N ARG A 298 -6.55 8.47 22.89
CA ARG A 298 -6.54 7.30 23.77
C ARG A 298 -6.46 6.01 22.94
N PHE A 299 -5.79 5.00 23.48
CA PHE A 299 -5.62 3.71 22.86
C PHE A 299 -6.06 2.60 23.82
N GLU A 300 -7.14 1.91 23.47
CA GLU A 300 -7.70 0.77 24.21
C GLU A 300 -7.25 -0.53 23.52
N MET A 301 -6.12 -1.05 24.02
CA MET A 301 -5.51 -2.27 23.47
C MET A 301 -6.20 -3.54 23.98
N GLY A 302 -6.11 -4.62 23.21
CA GLY A 302 -6.77 -5.90 23.54
C GLY A 302 -8.29 -5.88 23.28
N SER A 303 -8.79 -4.88 22.57
CA SER A 303 -10.20 -4.67 22.28
C SER A 303 -10.65 -5.40 21.02
N THR A 304 -11.38 -6.50 21.17
CA THR A 304 -11.91 -7.28 20.04
C THR A 304 -13.36 -6.89 19.76
N LEU A 305 -13.63 -6.40 18.56
CA LEU A 305 -15.00 -6.04 18.11
C LEU A 305 -15.90 -7.26 18.03
N GLN A 306 -17.14 -7.15 18.53
CA GLN A 306 -18.13 -8.23 18.56
C GLN A 306 -19.37 -7.91 17.74
N SER A 307 -19.96 -6.72 17.91
CA SER A 307 -21.15 -6.31 17.19
C SER A 307 -21.36 -4.80 17.21
N LEU A 308 -22.12 -4.31 16.24
CA LEU A 308 -22.66 -2.96 16.19
C LEU A 308 -24.11 -3.00 16.65
N THR A 309 -24.48 -2.17 17.61
CA THR A 309 -25.86 -2.04 18.13
C THR A 309 -26.50 -0.79 17.54
N THR A 310 -27.66 -0.94 16.91
CA THR A 310 -28.40 0.19 16.32
C THR A 310 -29.43 0.75 17.30
N LYS A 311 -29.62 2.06 17.26
CA LYS A 311 -30.65 2.77 18.03
C LYS A 311 -31.07 4.01 17.27
N ASP A 312 -32.36 4.25 17.11
CA ASP A 312 -32.94 5.45 16.48
C ASP A 312 -32.36 5.78 15.10
N GLY A 313 -32.14 4.75 14.26
CA GLY A 313 -31.62 4.91 12.90
C GLY A 313 -30.11 5.19 12.79
N ARG A 314 -29.34 5.01 13.88
CA ARG A 314 -27.90 5.21 13.95
C ARG A 314 -27.22 4.11 14.76
N ILE A 315 -25.89 4.09 14.82
CA ILE A 315 -25.16 3.26 15.77
C ILE A 315 -25.32 3.88 17.17
N GLY A 316 -25.88 3.09 18.10
CA GLY A 316 -26.04 3.45 19.50
C GLY A 316 -24.80 3.11 20.30
N SER A 317 -24.23 1.92 20.11
CA SER A 317 -23.00 1.46 20.77
C SER A 317 -22.30 0.39 19.95
N VAL A 318 -21.05 0.11 20.32
CA VAL A 318 -20.27 -1.02 19.78
C VAL A 318 -19.89 -1.93 20.93
N ARG A 319 -20.25 -3.21 20.81
CA ARG A 319 -19.83 -4.22 21.77
C ARG A 319 -18.43 -4.71 21.44
N ILE A 320 -17.55 -4.68 22.44
CA ILE A 320 -16.19 -5.22 22.38
C ILE A 320 -16.00 -6.26 23.47
N THR A 321 -15.00 -7.12 23.31
CA THR A 321 -14.38 -7.86 24.42
C THR A 321 -13.07 -7.13 24.75
N ASP A 322 -12.91 -6.69 26.00
CA ASP A 322 -11.72 -5.97 26.45
C ASP A 322 -10.50 -6.90 26.65
N ALA A 323 -9.37 -6.34 27.02
CA ALA A 323 -8.12 -7.08 27.26
C ALA A 323 -8.23 -8.14 28.39
N ASN A 324 -9.24 -8.05 29.25
CA ASN A 324 -9.51 -8.99 30.34
C ASN A 324 -10.57 -10.05 29.95
N GLY A 325 -11.02 -10.07 28.68
CA GLY A 325 -12.07 -10.97 28.20
C GLY A 325 -13.48 -10.55 28.61
N ARG A 326 -13.71 -9.32 29.06
CA ARG A 326 -15.03 -8.84 29.53
C ARG A 326 -15.77 -8.16 28.38
N PRO A 327 -17.07 -8.46 28.19
CA PRO A 327 -17.92 -7.70 27.29
C PRO A 327 -18.08 -6.26 27.79
N THR A 328 -17.81 -5.30 26.91
CA THR A 328 -17.89 -3.85 27.22
C THR A 328 -18.63 -3.15 26.07
N GLU A 329 -19.50 -2.20 26.40
CA GLU A 329 -20.14 -1.34 25.41
C GLU A 329 -19.35 -0.04 25.25
N VAL A 330 -19.01 0.29 24.02
CA VAL A 330 -18.36 1.54 23.61
C VAL A 330 -19.42 2.52 23.13
N ASP A 331 -19.52 3.65 23.81
CA ASP A 331 -20.40 4.76 23.46
C ASP A 331 -19.57 5.92 22.89
N ALA A 332 -19.99 6.45 21.75
CA ALA A 332 -19.37 7.59 21.08
C ALA A 332 -20.41 8.32 20.20
N ASP A 333 -20.09 9.54 19.80
CA ASP A 333 -20.96 10.31 18.91
C ASP A 333 -20.76 9.84 17.45
N TRP A 334 -19.52 9.45 17.09
CA TRP A 334 -19.09 9.00 15.77
C TRP A 334 -18.26 7.73 15.85
N PHE A 335 -18.48 6.82 14.91
CA PHE A 335 -17.78 5.53 14.81
C PHE A 335 -17.07 5.42 13.47
N VAL A 336 -15.75 5.20 13.50
CA VAL A 336 -14.92 4.93 12.30
C VAL A 336 -14.52 3.46 12.34
N LEU A 337 -15.11 2.63 11.48
CA LEU A 337 -14.79 1.20 11.37
C LEU A 337 -13.58 1.04 10.43
N ALA A 338 -12.41 0.83 11.04
CA ALA A 338 -11.11 0.83 10.39
C ALA A 338 -10.43 -0.57 10.40
N VAL A 339 -11.23 -1.61 10.25
CA VAL A 339 -10.78 -3.01 10.14
C VAL A 339 -10.98 -3.52 8.71
N PRO A 340 -10.23 -4.56 8.26
CA PRO A 340 -10.32 -5.06 6.91
C PRO A 340 -11.67 -5.76 6.61
N PRO A 341 -12.03 -5.96 5.33
CA PRO A 341 -13.37 -6.41 4.94
C PRO A 341 -13.79 -7.74 5.58
N GLU A 342 -12.88 -8.69 5.75
CA GLU A 342 -13.15 -9.97 6.40
C GLU A 342 -13.49 -9.84 7.90
N LYS A 343 -13.14 -8.71 8.51
CA LYS A 343 -13.50 -8.39 9.90
C LYS A 343 -14.72 -7.45 9.98
N VAL A 344 -15.03 -6.71 8.90
CA VAL A 344 -16.23 -5.88 8.78
C VAL A 344 -17.48 -6.74 8.61
N VAL A 345 -17.45 -7.69 7.67
CA VAL A 345 -18.63 -8.50 7.29
C VAL A 345 -19.33 -9.15 8.49
N PRO A 346 -18.65 -9.78 9.45
CA PRO A 346 -19.31 -10.37 10.63
C PRO A 346 -20.00 -9.34 11.55
N LEU A 347 -19.64 -8.06 11.47
CA LEU A 347 -20.23 -6.99 12.28
C LEU A 347 -21.50 -6.41 11.66
N LEU A 348 -21.76 -6.70 10.37
CA LEU A 348 -22.93 -6.21 9.63
C LEU A 348 -24.15 -7.08 9.91
N GLY A 349 -24.68 -7.01 11.14
CA GLY A 349 -25.93 -7.68 11.50
C GLY A 349 -27.14 -7.16 10.73
N ALA A 350 -28.26 -7.89 10.80
CA ALA A 350 -29.49 -7.58 10.05
C ALA A 350 -29.99 -6.13 10.29
N ASP A 351 -29.89 -5.63 11.51
CA ASP A 351 -30.33 -4.26 11.85
C ASP A 351 -29.44 -3.20 11.21
N VAL A 352 -28.12 -3.44 11.10
CA VAL A 352 -27.18 -2.56 10.40
C VAL A 352 -27.47 -2.56 8.90
N LEU A 353 -27.64 -3.74 8.29
CA LEU A 353 -27.97 -3.89 6.86
C LEU A 353 -29.36 -3.34 6.51
N LYS A 354 -30.30 -3.32 7.46
CA LYS A 354 -31.61 -2.67 7.27
C LYS A 354 -31.47 -1.15 7.14
N LEU A 355 -30.52 -0.54 7.86
CA LEU A 355 -30.25 0.90 7.79
C LEU A 355 -29.44 1.27 6.52
N ASP A 356 -28.50 0.41 6.13
CA ASP A 356 -27.73 0.59 4.89
C ASP A 356 -27.49 -0.75 4.17
N PRO A 357 -28.39 -1.14 3.27
CA PRO A 357 -28.26 -2.40 2.50
C PRO A 357 -27.01 -2.41 1.59
N SER A 358 -26.45 -1.26 1.25
CA SER A 358 -25.28 -1.18 0.36
C SER A 358 -24.02 -1.79 0.97
N LEU A 359 -23.96 -1.87 2.31
CA LEU A 359 -22.85 -2.46 3.06
C LEU A 359 -22.71 -3.98 2.81
N GLU A 360 -23.79 -4.67 2.39
CA GLU A 360 -23.74 -6.08 2.02
C GLU A 360 -22.72 -6.34 0.90
N ARG A 361 -22.48 -5.37 0.03
CA ARG A 361 -21.51 -5.47 -1.09
C ARG A 361 -20.10 -5.75 -0.60
N ILE A 362 -19.74 -5.37 0.63
CA ILE A 362 -18.41 -5.63 1.22
C ILE A 362 -18.13 -7.13 1.25
N SER A 363 -19.14 -7.97 1.44
CA SER A 363 -19.01 -9.43 1.44
C SER A 363 -18.57 -10.02 0.09
N LYS A 364 -18.68 -9.26 -1.00
CA LYS A 364 -18.29 -9.66 -2.35
C LYS A 364 -16.82 -9.31 -2.68
N LEU A 365 -16.14 -8.61 -1.78
CA LEU A 365 -14.72 -8.31 -1.93
C LEU A 365 -13.90 -9.58 -1.70
N PHE A 366 -12.87 -9.76 -2.51
CA PHE A 366 -12.04 -10.95 -2.48
C PHE A 366 -10.70 -10.66 -1.80
N SER A 367 -10.26 -11.57 -0.94
CA SER A 367 -8.96 -11.53 -0.29
C SER A 367 -8.20 -12.84 -0.55
N ASP A 368 -6.88 -12.75 -0.72
CA ASP A 368 -6.00 -13.93 -0.84
C ASP A 368 -4.76 -13.74 0.03
N TRP A 369 -3.89 -14.75 0.06
CA TRP A 369 -2.72 -14.75 0.91
C TRP A 369 -1.53 -14.10 0.20
N MET A 370 -0.89 -13.20 0.90
CA MET A 370 0.45 -12.67 0.65
C MET A 370 1.07 -12.36 2.00
N THR A 371 2.22 -12.92 2.29
CA THR A 371 2.88 -12.75 3.58
C THR A 371 4.38 -12.84 3.40
N GLY A 372 5.11 -12.02 4.15
CA GLY A 372 6.56 -12.02 4.17
C GLY A 372 7.13 -13.03 5.17
N ILE A 373 8.33 -13.48 4.85
CA ILE A 373 9.22 -14.22 5.72
C ILE A 373 10.56 -13.48 5.79
N GLN A 374 11.16 -13.37 6.97
CA GLN A 374 12.51 -12.82 7.13
C GLN A 374 13.50 -13.96 7.36
N PHE A 375 14.65 -13.89 6.67
CA PHE A 375 15.82 -14.71 6.92
C PHE A 375 16.91 -13.88 7.59
N TYR A 376 17.42 -14.36 8.71
CA TYR A 376 18.46 -13.70 9.50
C TYR A 376 19.83 -14.27 9.10
N LEU A 377 20.70 -13.39 8.60
CA LEU A 377 21.91 -13.78 7.90
C LEU A 377 23.16 -13.30 8.64
N ASP A 378 24.22 -14.12 8.60
CA ASP A 378 25.56 -13.74 9.03
C ASP A 378 26.41 -13.32 7.82
N ILE A 379 25.95 -12.29 7.11
CA ILE A 379 26.65 -11.69 5.97
C ILE A 379 26.58 -10.17 6.08
N ASN A 380 27.62 -9.47 5.64
CA ASN A 380 27.68 -8.01 5.68
C ASN A 380 27.45 -7.38 4.30
N GLU A 381 27.64 -8.14 3.25
CA GLU A 381 27.53 -7.63 1.89
C GLU A 381 26.10 -7.78 1.37
N PRO A 382 25.58 -6.78 0.63
CA PRO A 382 24.30 -6.91 -0.05
C PRO A 382 24.32 -8.07 -1.06
N ILE A 383 23.29 -8.91 -1.06
CA ILE A 383 23.07 -9.96 -2.08
C ILE A 383 22.91 -9.30 -3.45
N ALA A 384 22.13 -8.21 -3.48
CA ALA A 384 21.92 -7.39 -4.65
C ALA A 384 21.55 -5.97 -4.21
N PRO A 385 21.85 -4.93 -5.01
CA PRO A 385 21.41 -3.58 -4.71
C PRO A 385 19.88 -3.48 -4.89
N GLY A 386 19.20 -2.89 -3.90
CA GLY A 386 17.77 -2.60 -3.95
C GLY A 386 16.86 -3.82 -3.83
N HIS A 387 15.73 -3.76 -4.55
CA HIS A 387 14.76 -4.85 -4.59
C HIS A 387 15.27 -6.04 -5.42
N ILE A 388 14.82 -7.23 -5.06
CA ILE A 388 15.15 -8.48 -5.76
C ILE A 388 13.85 -9.14 -6.20
N GLY A 389 13.67 -9.33 -7.51
CA GLY A 389 12.65 -10.23 -8.05
C GLY A 389 13.27 -11.59 -8.28
N PHE A 390 12.82 -12.63 -7.57
CA PHE A 390 13.23 -14.02 -7.80
C PHE A 390 12.38 -14.57 -8.95
N ILE A 391 12.79 -14.22 -10.14
CA ILE A 391 12.03 -14.36 -11.36
C ILE A 391 11.62 -15.81 -11.54
N GLU A 392 11.36 -16.65 -11.93
CA GLU A 392 11.01 -18.05 -12.08
C GLU A 392 10.75 -18.80 -10.77
N SER A 393 10.71 -18.14 -9.60
CA SER A 393 10.33 -18.83 -8.38
C SER A 393 8.87 -19.27 -8.45
N PRO A 394 8.54 -20.53 -8.13
CA PRO A 394 7.16 -21.02 -8.15
C PRO A 394 6.22 -20.19 -7.25
N TRP A 395 6.72 -19.71 -6.12
CA TRP A 395 5.95 -18.92 -5.16
C TRP A 395 5.99 -17.41 -5.42
N ARG A 396 6.54 -16.99 -6.58
CA ARG A 396 6.61 -15.58 -7.02
C ARG A 396 7.22 -14.68 -5.96
N LEU A 397 8.43 -15.03 -5.57
CA LEU A 397 9.13 -14.34 -4.50
C LEU A 397 9.66 -12.98 -4.94
N THR A 398 9.52 -12.01 -4.05
CA THR A 398 10.26 -10.74 -4.09
C THR A 398 10.96 -10.53 -2.76
N GLY A 399 12.07 -9.81 -2.75
CA GLY A 399 12.82 -9.59 -1.52
C GLY A 399 13.59 -8.29 -1.50
N ILE A 400 14.04 -7.94 -0.32
CA ILE A 400 14.95 -6.85 -0.07
C ILE A 400 15.82 -7.17 1.13
N GLN A 401 17.11 -6.89 1.02
CA GLN A 401 18.05 -6.99 2.14
C GLN A 401 18.08 -5.66 2.88
N GLN A 402 17.73 -5.68 4.16
CA GLN A 402 17.42 -4.48 4.94
C GLN A 402 18.67 -3.66 5.31
N GLY A 403 19.78 -4.33 5.64
CA GLY A 403 20.98 -3.68 6.18
C GLY A 403 21.57 -2.60 5.27
N GLN A 404 21.44 -2.75 3.96
CA GLN A 404 21.92 -1.74 2.99
C GLN A 404 21.21 -0.38 3.11
N PHE A 405 20.02 -0.35 3.73
CA PHE A 405 19.21 0.87 3.91
C PHE A 405 19.25 1.42 5.35
N TRP A 406 19.68 0.62 6.33
CA TRP A 406 19.66 0.99 7.74
C TRP A 406 20.91 1.78 8.13
N HIS A 407 21.08 2.95 7.47
CA HIS A 407 22.23 3.81 7.71
C HIS A 407 22.34 4.25 9.18
N GLY A 408 23.56 4.13 9.74
CA GLY A 408 23.83 4.47 11.14
C GLY A 408 23.40 3.41 12.16
N ARG A 409 22.81 2.29 11.72
CA ARG A 409 22.49 1.13 12.56
C ARG A 409 23.43 -0.04 12.29
N ASN A 410 23.58 -0.91 13.28
CA ASN A 410 24.33 -2.15 13.14
C ASN A 410 23.50 -3.28 13.75
N ILE A 411 23.02 -4.18 12.91
CA ILE A 411 22.08 -5.23 13.32
C ILE A 411 22.70 -6.10 14.40
N ALA A 412 23.95 -6.54 14.26
CA ALA A 412 24.63 -7.38 15.24
C ALA A 412 24.88 -6.68 16.58
N ARG A 413 25.08 -5.35 16.56
CA ARG A 413 25.25 -4.57 17.78
C ARG A 413 23.91 -4.30 18.48
N ASP A 414 22.87 -4.03 17.73
CA ASP A 414 21.63 -3.44 18.25
C ASP A 414 20.54 -4.48 18.54
N TYR A 415 20.59 -5.64 17.84
CA TYR A 415 19.54 -6.66 17.89
C TYR A 415 20.06 -8.08 18.12
N GLY A 416 19.18 -8.98 18.53
CA GLY A 416 19.40 -10.39 18.66
C GLY A 416 20.48 -10.76 19.70
N ASP A 417 21.22 -11.82 19.43
CA ASP A 417 22.36 -12.28 20.24
C ASP A 417 23.72 -11.76 19.70
N GLY A 418 23.72 -11.01 18.62
CA GLY A 418 24.91 -10.45 17.98
C GLY A 418 25.47 -11.33 16.85
N THR A 419 24.86 -12.46 16.53
CA THR A 419 25.30 -13.35 15.43
C THR A 419 24.67 -12.99 14.08
N VAL A 420 23.58 -12.23 14.07
CA VAL A 420 22.92 -11.78 12.85
C VAL A 420 23.49 -10.43 12.41
N ARG A 421 23.88 -10.33 11.16
CA ARG A 421 24.48 -9.11 10.56
C ARG A 421 23.58 -8.45 9.54
N ASP A 422 22.68 -9.20 8.90
CA ASP A 422 21.69 -8.65 7.98
C ASP A 422 20.38 -9.44 7.99
N ILE A 423 19.33 -8.85 7.41
CA ILE A 423 17.99 -9.41 7.31
C ILE A 423 17.56 -9.36 5.86
N LEU A 424 17.27 -10.53 5.28
CA LEU A 424 16.61 -10.64 3.99
C LEU A 424 15.13 -10.83 4.21
N SER A 425 14.34 -9.81 3.88
CA SER A 425 12.87 -9.90 3.85
C SER A 425 12.42 -10.40 2.49
N VAL A 426 11.59 -11.43 2.47
CA VAL A 426 11.05 -12.06 1.25
C VAL A 426 9.54 -12.14 1.35
N ASP A 427 8.83 -11.66 0.34
CA ASP A 427 7.38 -11.80 0.23
C ASP A 427 7.02 -12.99 -0.65
N ILE A 428 6.12 -13.83 -0.16
CA ILE A 428 5.52 -14.96 -0.87
C ILE A 428 4.22 -14.47 -1.48
N SER A 429 4.18 -14.30 -2.81
CA SER A 429 3.02 -13.76 -3.52
C SER A 429 2.12 -14.83 -4.15
N GLU A 430 2.56 -16.09 -4.20
CA GLU A 430 1.78 -17.21 -4.73
C GLU A 430 1.72 -18.37 -3.73
N TRP A 431 0.55 -18.59 -3.17
CA TRP A 431 0.30 -19.58 -2.12
C TRP A 431 -0.40 -20.85 -2.61
N ASN A 432 -0.83 -20.88 -3.88
CA ASN A 432 -1.65 -21.96 -4.44
C ASN A 432 -0.93 -22.79 -5.51
N THR A 433 0.29 -22.41 -5.88
CA THR A 433 1.13 -23.17 -6.83
C THR A 433 2.10 -24.06 -6.07
N PRO A 434 2.31 -25.33 -6.48
CA PRO A 434 3.32 -26.19 -5.86
C PRO A 434 4.73 -25.62 -6.01
N GLY A 435 5.50 -25.66 -4.92
CA GLY A 435 6.93 -25.38 -4.90
C GLY A 435 7.77 -26.56 -5.44
N SER A 436 9.07 -26.48 -5.29
CA SER A 436 9.99 -27.57 -5.68
C SER A 436 9.78 -28.83 -4.83
N ASN A 437 9.24 -28.67 -3.61
CA ASN A 437 8.85 -29.76 -2.72
C ASN A 437 7.52 -30.46 -3.12
N GLY A 438 6.88 -30.03 -4.21
CA GLY A 438 5.61 -30.56 -4.70
C GLY A 438 4.37 -30.14 -3.92
N LYS A 439 4.50 -29.27 -2.88
CA LYS A 439 3.40 -28.73 -2.08
C LYS A 439 3.15 -27.26 -2.39
N THR A 440 1.90 -26.82 -2.28
CA THR A 440 1.60 -25.39 -2.24
C THR A 440 2.00 -24.82 -0.88
N ALA A 441 2.27 -23.52 -0.79
CA ALA A 441 2.62 -22.89 0.49
C ALA A 441 1.51 -23.10 1.55
N LYS A 442 0.23 -23.13 1.14
CA LYS A 442 -0.92 -23.42 2.04
C LYS A 442 -0.93 -24.85 2.59
N GLN A 443 -0.21 -25.78 1.97
CA GLN A 443 -0.10 -27.19 2.41
C GLN A 443 1.15 -27.46 3.26
N CYS A 444 2.02 -26.46 3.41
CA CYS A 444 3.27 -26.59 4.15
C CYS A 444 3.07 -26.20 5.63
N SER A 445 3.87 -26.80 6.53
CA SER A 445 4.07 -26.25 7.86
C SER A 445 4.89 -24.95 7.80
N PRO A 446 4.95 -24.13 8.85
CA PRO A 446 5.81 -22.95 8.88
C PRO A 446 7.29 -23.26 8.57
N GLU A 447 7.80 -24.38 9.06
CA GLU A 447 9.16 -24.86 8.80
C GLU A 447 9.35 -25.23 7.32
N GLU A 448 8.37 -25.93 6.73
CA GLU A 448 8.38 -26.29 5.31
C GLU A 448 8.28 -25.05 4.42
N ILE A 449 7.51 -24.02 4.83
CA ILE A 449 7.45 -22.72 4.14
C ILE A 449 8.84 -22.07 4.16
N ALA A 450 9.48 -22.02 5.31
CA ALA A 450 10.80 -21.42 5.45
C ALA A 450 11.86 -22.17 4.61
N GLN A 451 11.88 -23.49 4.66
CA GLN A 451 12.81 -24.34 3.90
C GLN A 451 12.62 -24.18 2.39
N GLU A 452 11.38 -24.23 1.91
CA GLU A 452 11.08 -24.11 0.48
C GLU A 452 11.38 -22.69 -0.03
N THR A 453 11.00 -21.65 0.74
CA THR A 453 11.32 -20.26 0.37
C THR A 453 12.82 -20.05 0.30
N TRP A 454 13.56 -20.52 1.31
CA TRP A 454 15.04 -20.46 1.31
C TRP A 454 15.64 -21.20 0.12
N HIS A 455 15.15 -22.40 -0.17
CA HIS A 455 15.57 -23.17 -1.34
C HIS A 455 15.34 -22.38 -2.64
N GLN A 456 14.18 -21.79 -2.84
CA GLN A 456 13.89 -20.98 -4.02
C GLN A 456 14.81 -19.75 -4.11
N VAL A 457 15.15 -19.11 -2.98
CA VAL A 457 16.10 -17.98 -2.94
C VAL A 457 17.50 -18.42 -3.35
N VAL A 458 18.06 -19.46 -2.74
CA VAL A 458 19.46 -19.86 -2.97
C VAL A 458 19.68 -20.56 -4.31
N THR A 459 18.65 -21.10 -4.93
CA THR A 459 18.75 -21.74 -6.24
C THR A 459 18.67 -20.76 -7.41
N THR A 460 18.29 -19.50 -7.16
CA THR A 460 18.31 -18.44 -8.18
C THR A 460 19.72 -17.89 -8.40
N GLN A 461 19.90 -17.10 -9.43
CA GLN A 461 21.19 -16.45 -9.73
C GLN A 461 21.65 -15.50 -8.62
N ALA A 462 20.71 -14.85 -7.89
CA ALA A 462 21.05 -14.01 -6.75
C ALA A 462 21.86 -14.82 -5.71
N GLY A 463 21.42 -16.05 -5.42
CA GLY A 463 22.16 -16.92 -4.51
C GLY A 463 23.44 -17.50 -5.10
N ARG A 464 23.46 -17.80 -6.40
CA ARG A 464 24.56 -18.53 -7.04
C ARG A 464 25.68 -17.64 -7.57
N LEU A 465 25.36 -16.45 -8.12
CA LEU A 465 26.30 -15.64 -8.85
C LEU A 465 26.74 -14.38 -8.09
N LEU A 466 25.84 -13.78 -7.30
CA LEU A 466 26.16 -12.55 -6.58
C LEU A 466 26.96 -12.83 -5.31
N LEU A 467 26.57 -13.85 -4.53
CA LEU A 467 27.28 -14.28 -3.32
C LEU A 467 27.30 -15.81 -3.21
N PRO A 468 27.95 -16.54 -4.14
CA PRO A 468 27.84 -18.00 -4.24
C PRO A 468 28.29 -18.73 -2.98
N ASP A 469 29.28 -18.19 -2.24
CA ASP A 469 29.86 -18.79 -1.06
C ASP A 469 29.27 -18.27 0.26
N LYS A 470 28.33 -17.33 0.21
CA LYS A 470 27.79 -16.65 1.39
C LYS A 470 26.31 -16.89 1.62
N LEU A 471 25.54 -17.10 0.57
CA LEU A 471 24.13 -17.44 0.70
C LEU A 471 23.98 -18.96 0.88
N THR A 472 24.39 -19.45 2.03
CA THR A 472 24.45 -20.86 2.40
C THR A 472 23.73 -21.11 3.72
N ASP A 473 23.39 -22.38 4.00
CA ASP A 473 22.75 -22.76 5.26
C ASP A 473 23.62 -22.43 6.48
N ALA A 474 24.94 -22.40 6.35
CA ALA A 474 25.86 -22.03 7.42
C ALA A 474 25.73 -20.58 7.85
N ASN A 475 25.38 -19.70 6.91
CA ASN A 475 25.18 -18.28 7.15
C ASN A 475 23.72 -17.92 7.48
N LEU A 476 22.79 -18.85 7.35
CA LEU A 476 21.41 -18.70 7.82
C LEU A 476 21.37 -18.96 9.34
N LYS A 477 21.04 -17.92 10.12
CA LYS A 477 20.94 -18.02 11.58
C LYS A 477 19.52 -18.34 12.07
N GLY A 478 18.53 -18.18 11.20
CA GLY A 478 17.14 -18.49 11.46
C GLY A 478 16.19 -17.72 10.56
N TRP A 479 14.92 -17.82 10.86
CA TRP A 479 13.86 -17.19 10.08
C TRP A 479 12.71 -16.74 10.98
N PHE A 480 11.86 -15.87 10.45
CA PHE A 480 10.63 -15.41 11.08
C PHE A 480 9.52 -15.35 10.03
N LEU A 481 8.47 -16.12 10.24
CA LEU A 481 7.22 -16.03 9.52
C LEU A 481 6.21 -15.26 10.40
N ASP A 482 5.42 -14.37 9.82
CA ASP A 482 4.39 -13.63 10.57
C ASP A 482 3.49 -14.61 11.34
N PRO A 483 3.33 -14.45 12.66
CA PRO A 483 2.47 -15.29 13.48
C PRO A 483 0.98 -15.17 13.14
N GLY A 484 0.57 -14.21 12.29
CA GLY A 484 -0.74 -14.18 11.65
C GLY A 484 -1.01 -15.39 10.74
N ILE A 485 0.06 -16.08 10.29
CA ILE A 485 0.00 -17.39 9.66
C ILE A 485 0.00 -18.45 10.77
N GLY A 486 -1.18 -18.84 11.20
CA GLY A 486 -1.38 -19.86 12.23
C GLY A 486 -1.27 -21.28 11.68
N TRP A 487 -0.67 -22.19 12.46
CA TRP A 487 -0.57 -23.60 12.12
C TRP A 487 -1.32 -24.47 13.12
N ASN A 488 -2.19 -25.34 12.61
CA ASN A 488 -2.85 -26.35 13.42
C ASN A 488 -2.18 -27.72 13.13
N PRO A 489 -1.39 -28.27 14.06
CA PRO A 489 -0.67 -29.53 13.84
C PRO A 489 -1.61 -30.75 13.76
N GLN A 490 -2.79 -30.72 14.37
CA GLN A 490 -3.75 -31.82 14.35
C GLN A 490 -4.42 -31.95 12.98
N THR A 491 -4.86 -30.83 12.40
CA THR A 491 -5.50 -30.80 11.08
C THR A 491 -4.51 -30.61 9.94
N ARG A 492 -3.24 -30.26 10.24
CA ARG A 492 -2.19 -29.88 9.27
C ARG A 492 -2.68 -28.78 8.33
N ALA A 493 -3.36 -27.80 8.88
CA ALA A 493 -3.93 -26.68 8.14
C ALA A 493 -3.36 -25.36 8.63
N LEU A 494 -3.11 -24.46 7.68
CA LEU A 494 -2.77 -23.06 7.95
C LEU A 494 -4.04 -22.22 8.03
N THR A 495 -3.95 -21.17 8.85
CA THR A 495 -4.88 -20.03 8.85
C THR A 495 -4.13 -18.74 8.56
N ASN A 496 -4.82 -17.74 8.03
CA ASN A 496 -4.25 -16.41 7.83
C ASN A 496 -5.18 -15.37 8.49
N GLU A 497 -4.67 -14.70 9.50
CA GLU A 497 -5.37 -13.64 10.23
C GLU A 497 -5.41 -12.32 9.48
N ASP A 498 -4.48 -12.11 8.54
CA ASP A 498 -4.24 -10.86 7.84
C ASP A 498 -4.18 -11.04 6.29
N PRO A 499 -5.24 -11.61 5.66
CA PRO A 499 -5.26 -11.77 4.22
C PRO A 499 -5.22 -10.41 3.50
N LEU A 500 -4.74 -10.40 2.25
CA LEU A 500 -4.63 -9.21 1.42
C LEU A 500 -5.87 -9.07 0.53
N LEU A 501 -6.43 -7.87 0.46
CA LEU A 501 -7.48 -7.54 -0.51
C LEU A 501 -6.93 -7.63 -1.94
N ILE A 502 -7.66 -8.28 -2.82
CA ILE A 502 -7.35 -8.36 -4.25
C ILE A 502 -8.40 -7.58 -5.04
N ASN A 503 -7.96 -6.61 -5.80
CA ASN A 503 -8.82 -5.80 -6.66
C ASN A 503 -9.19 -6.60 -7.93
N THR A 504 -10.20 -7.43 -7.81
CA THR A 504 -10.71 -8.25 -8.92
C THR A 504 -11.50 -7.41 -9.93
N ALA A 505 -11.64 -7.91 -11.15
CA ALA A 505 -12.49 -7.28 -12.16
C ALA A 505 -13.91 -7.06 -11.62
N GLY A 506 -14.44 -5.83 -11.74
CA GLY A 506 -15.74 -5.42 -11.22
C GLY A 506 -15.79 -5.16 -9.70
N SER A 507 -14.69 -5.30 -8.98
CA SER A 507 -14.68 -5.11 -7.52
C SER A 507 -14.96 -3.67 -7.08
N TRP A 508 -14.72 -2.69 -7.95
CA TRP A 508 -15.01 -1.28 -7.66
C TRP A 508 -16.46 -1.03 -7.26
N ASP A 509 -17.40 -1.75 -7.85
CA ASP A 509 -18.83 -1.62 -7.53
C ASP A 509 -19.16 -2.09 -6.10
N ASN A 510 -18.34 -2.96 -5.55
CA ASN A 510 -18.51 -3.52 -4.22
C ASN A 510 -17.70 -2.76 -3.15
N ARG A 511 -16.81 -1.87 -3.55
CA ARG A 511 -16.01 -1.05 -2.62
C ARG A 511 -16.84 0.11 -2.10
N PRO A 512 -16.97 0.28 -0.76
CA PRO A 512 -17.75 1.36 -0.17
C PRO A 512 -17.00 2.70 -0.26
N ASN A 513 -17.76 3.80 -0.16
CA ASN A 513 -17.22 5.09 0.23
C ASN A 513 -16.98 5.13 1.75
N ALA A 514 -16.26 6.14 2.23
CA ALA A 514 -16.03 6.32 3.66
C ALA A 514 -17.33 6.65 4.43
N GLY A 515 -18.22 7.48 3.87
CA GLY A 515 -19.54 7.72 4.42
C GLY A 515 -20.51 6.59 4.09
N THR A 516 -21.34 6.20 5.06
CA THR A 516 -22.39 5.18 4.89
C THR A 516 -23.77 5.81 4.90
N GLY A 517 -24.83 5.02 4.66
CA GLY A 517 -26.21 5.43 4.87
C GLY A 517 -26.58 5.59 6.36
N ILE A 518 -25.70 5.21 7.29
CA ILE A 518 -25.90 5.35 8.72
C ILE A 518 -25.20 6.63 9.20
N PRO A 519 -25.91 7.63 9.75
CA PRO A 519 -25.41 8.99 9.93
C PRO A 519 -24.11 9.13 10.74
N ASN A 520 -23.81 8.19 11.62
CA ASN A 520 -22.64 8.24 12.51
C ASN A 520 -21.69 7.05 12.36
N LEU A 521 -21.81 6.26 11.27
CA LEU A 521 -20.91 5.17 10.95
C LEU A 521 -20.11 5.50 9.68
N PHE A 522 -18.80 5.43 9.78
CA PHE A 522 -17.86 5.67 8.68
C PHE A 522 -16.90 4.49 8.52
N LEU A 523 -16.44 4.27 7.30
CA LEU A 523 -15.54 3.19 6.96
C LEU A 523 -14.17 3.75 6.58
N ALA A 524 -13.11 3.10 7.03
CA ALA A 524 -11.74 3.43 6.67
C ALA A 524 -10.93 2.15 6.40
N GLY A 525 -10.22 2.13 5.30
CA GLY A 525 -9.40 0.98 4.91
C GLY A 525 -9.00 1.06 3.46
N ASP A 526 -8.06 0.22 3.06
CA ASP A 526 -7.65 0.05 1.68
C ASP A 526 -8.73 -0.58 0.79
N TYR A 527 -9.76 -1.18 1.38
CA TYR A 527 -10.94 -1.71 0.68
C TYR A 527 -11.97 -0.63 0.34
N CYS A 528 -11.91 0.57 0.94
CA CYS A 528 -12.72 1.71 0.55
C CYS A 528 -12.24 2.27 -0.79
N ARG A 529 -13.13 2.98 -1.50
CA ARG A 529 -12.76 3.67 -2.74
C ARG A 529 -11.68 4.71 -2.48
N SER A 530 -10.61 4.66 -3.26
CA SER A 530 -9.47 5.58 -3.18
C SER A 530 -8.90 5.85 -4.57
N GLN A 531 -8.04 6.86 -4.71
CA GLN A 531 -7.42 7.21 -5.99
C GLN A 531 -6.41 6.17 -6.45
N ILE A 532 -5.64 5.60 -5.51
CA ILE A 532 -4.67 4.54 -5.82
C ILE A 532 -5.36 3.23 -6.17
N ASP A 533 -6.53 2.97 -5.58
CA ASP A 533 -7.35 1.79 -5.88
C ASP A 533 -6.58 0.46 -5.82
N LEU A 534 -5.80 0.28 -4.77
CA LEU A 534 -5.00 -0.93 -4.53
C LEU A 534 -4.84 -1.16 -3.03
N ALA A 535 -4.69 -2.41 -2.60
CA ALA A 535 -4.39 -2.77 -1.22
C ALA A 535 -2.97 -2.29 -0.84
N THR A 536 -2.88 -1.06 -0.34
CA THR A 536 -1.62 -0.37 -0.01
C THR A 536 -1.75 0.50 1.23
N MET A 537 -0.62 0.86 1.82
CA MET A 537 -0.57 1.84 2.90
C MET A 537 -1.10 3.22 2.46
N GLU A 538 -0.87 3.59 1.20
CA GLU A 538 -1.39 4.84 0.63
C GLU A 538 -2.91 4.84 0.57
N SER A 539 -3.52 3.77 0.03
CA SER A 539 -4.97 3.62 -0.03
C SER A 539 -5.60 3.57 1.37
N ALA A 540 -4.95 2.89 2.32
CA ALA A 540 -5.39 2.87 3.71
C ALA A 540 -5.32 4.26 4.37
N ASN A 541 -4.25 5.04 4.12
CA ASN A 541 -4.13 6.41 4.60
C ASN A 541 -5.19 7.32 3.97
N GLU A 542 -5.40 7.24 2.67
CA GLU A 542 -6.46 7.97 1.97
C GLU A 542 -7.85 7.60 2.52
N GLY A 543 -8.11 6.31 2.78
CA GLY A 543 -9.34 5.84 3.40
C GLY A 543 -9.57 6.46 4.79
N GLY A 544 -8.51 6.58 5.61
CA GLY A 544 -8.57 7.26 6.90
C GLY A 544 -8.89 8.77 6.78
N ARG A 545 -8.31 9.46 5.78
CA ARG A 545 -8.59 10.88 5.49
C ARG A 545 -10.02 11.07 5.00
N ASN A 546 -10.49 10.18 4.12
CA ASN A 546 -11.87 10.19 3.64
C ASN A 546 -12.86 10.00 4.79
N ALA A 547 -12.59 9.08 5.72
CA ALA A 547 -13.43 8.87 6.90
C ALA A 547 -13.43 10.11 7.82
N ALA A 548 -12.27 10.72 8.06
CA ALA A 548 -12.19 11.96 8.83
C ALA A 548 -12.99 13.07 8.16
N ASN A 549 -12.87 13.26 6.85
CA ASN A 549 -13.63 14.26 6.11
C ASN A 549 -15.15 14.02 6.18
N ALA A 550 -15.57 12.75 6.13
CA ALA A 550 -16.98 12.39 6.27
C ALA A 550 -17.52 12.67 7.68
N VAL A 551 -16.73 12.44 8.74
CA VAL A 551 -17.07 12.86 10.12
C VAL A 551 -17.19 14.37 10.21
N LEU A 552 -16.25 15.13 9.64
CA LEU A 552 -16.30 16.60 9.63
C LEU A 552 -17.53 17.14 8.91
N GLU A 553 -17.97 16.48 7.85
CA GLU A 553 -19.17 16.84 7.11
C GLU A 553 -20.44 16.53 7.93
N ALA A 554 -20.56 15.31 8.44
CA ALA A 554 -21.71 14.87 9.21
C ALA A 554 -21.90 15.66 10.52
N SER A 555 -20.82 16.07 11.16
CA SER A 555 -20.85 16.89 12.38
C SER A 555 -21.05 18.38 12.13
N GLY A 556 -21.13 18.82 10.87
CA GLY A 556 -21.21 20.25 10.52
C GLY A 556 -19.96 21.06 10.89
N SER A 557 -18.81 20.41 11.03
CA SER A 557 -17.57 21.07 11.41
C SER A 557 -17.04 22.00 10.32
N ASN A 558 -16.64 23.22 10.72
CA ASN A 558 -15.98 24.20 9.86
C ASN A 558 -14.46 24.03 9.77
N ALA A 559 -13.90 23.00 10.42
CA ALA A 559 -12.47 22.70 10.31
C ALA A 559 -12.07 22.35 8.87
N SER A 560 -10.83 22.68 8.51
CA SER A 560 -10.30 22.36 7.19
C SER A 560 -10.35 20.86 6.92
N ARG A 561 -10.75 20.48 5.71
CA ARG A 561 -10.76 19.06 5.30
C ARG A 561 -9.34 18.50 5.25
N ALA A 562 -9.19 17.23 5.58
CA ALA A 562 -7.96 16.49 5.31
C ALA A 562 -7.69 16.50 3.80
N ARG A 563 -6.44 16.77 3.42
CA ARG A 563 -6.06 16.86 2.01
C ARG A 563 -6.16 15.50 1.33
N LEU A 564 -6.71 15.47 0.13
CA LEU A 564 -6.74 14.34 -0.78
C LEU A 564 -6.01 14.73 -2.06
N TRP A 565 -5.39 13.75 -2.70
CA TRP A 565 -4.68 13.94 -3.97
C TRP A 565 -5.41 13.22 -5.09
N GLN A 566 -5.39 13.81 -6.27
CA GLN A 566 -5.89 13.15 -7.48
C GLN A 566 -4.83 12.23 -8.06
N HIS A 567 -5.26 11.13 -8.66
CA HIS A 567 -4.36 10.28 -9.43
C HIS A 567 -3.71 11.09 -10.57
N THR A 568 -2.39 11.05 -10.64
CA THR A 568 -1.66 11.76 -11.68
C THR A 568 -1.70 10.94 -12.97
N THR A 569 -2.11 11.57 -14.07
CA THR A 569 -2.14 10.97 -15.40
C THR A 569 -1.16 11.68 -16.34
N ILE A 570 -0.85 11.06 -17.48
CA ILE A 570 0.03 11.63 -18.50
C ILE A 570 -0.72 12.75 -19.22
N ALA A 571 -0.45 14.02 -18.88
CA ALA A 571 -1.18 15.19 -19.38
C ALA A 571 -1.12 15.35 -20.92
N GLU A 572 -0.06 14.85 -21.55
CA GLU A 572 0.09 14.86 -23.01
C GLU A 572 -1.00 14.08 -23.73
N PHE A 573 -1.67 13.17 -23.03
CA PHE A 573 -2.78 12.38 -23.58
C PHE A 573 -4.17 12.97 -23.31
N ASP A 574 -4.27 14.18 -22.73
CA ASP A 574 -5.59 14.80 -22.44
C ASP A 574 -6.45 14.98 -23.68
N GLY A 575 -5.85 15.39 -24.81
CA GLY A 575 -6.57 15.49 -26.08
C GLY A 575 -7.07 14.13 -26.59
N ALA A 576 -6.26 13.09 -26.46
CA ALA A 576 -6.65 11.73 -26.82
C ALA A 576 -7.76 11.18 -25.90
N ARG A 577 -7.70 11.46 -24.59
CA ARG A 577 -8.77 11.10 -23.64
C ARG A 577 -10.08 11.83 -23.94
N GLN A 578 -10.02 13.10 -24.38
CA GLN A 578 -11.23 13.81 -24.81
C GLN A 578 -11.84 13.17 -26.06
N LEU A 579 -11.00 12.84 -27.07
CA LEU A 579 -11.45 12.12 -28.27
C LEU A 579 -12.06 10.77 -27.90
N ASP A 580 -11.42 10.04 -26.99
CA ASP A 580 -11.93 8.75 -26.55
C ASP A 580 -13.27 8.85 -25.80
N ARG A 581 -13.49 9.92 -25.03
CA ARG A 581 -14.79 10.20 -24.40
C ARG A 581 -15.91 10.35 -25.42
N ASP A 582 -15.67 11.06 -26.51
CA ASP A 582 -16.64 11.23 -27.57
C ASP A 582 -16.91 9.90 -28.30
N ARG A 583 -15.86 9.11 -28.54
CA ARG A 583 -15.99 7.76 -29.10
C ARG A 583 -16.73 6.80 -28.17
N TRP A 584 -16.45 6.84 -26.85
CA TRP A 584 -17.15 6.04 -25.85
C TRP A 584 -18.64 6.32 -25.84
N ARG A 585 -19.04 7.60 -25.88
CA ARG A 585 -20.44 8.02 -25.96
C ARG A 585 -21.13 7.58 -27.23
N ALA A 586 -20.37 7.45 -28.31
CA ALA A 586 -20.84 6.92 -29.60
C ALA A 586 -20.81 5.37 -29.69
N GLY A 587 -20.45 4.66 -28.61
CA GLY A 587 -20.33 3.20 -28.62
C GLY A 587 -19.14 2.66 -29.43
N LEU A 588 -18.14 3.50 -29.72
CA LEU A 588 -16.97 3.14 -30.51
C LEU A 588 -15.77 2.76 -29.62
N PRO A 589 -14.89 1.85 -30.09
CA PRO A 589 -13.65 1.50 -29.38
C PRO A 589 -12.69 2.72 -29.29
N ASN A 590 -11.69 2.65 -28.40
CA ASN A 590 -10.58 3.63 -28.40
C ASN A 590 -9.91 3.63 -29.78
N VAL A 591 -9.44 4.78 -30.25
CA VAL A 591 -8.85 4.94 -31.60
C VAL A 591 -7.59 4.09 -31.81
N LEU A 592 -6.87 3.79 -30.72
CA LEU A 592 -5.66 2.96 -30.73
C LEU A 592 -5.96 1.48 -30.45
N ASP A 593 -7.21 1.12 -30.14
CA ASP A 593 -7.60 -0.28 -29.90
C ASP A 593 -7.81 -0.99 -31.26
N ILE A 594 -6.69 -1.33 -31.85
CA ILE A 594 -6.63 -2.08 -33.13
C ILE A 594 -6.72 -3.57 -32.81
N PRO A 595 -7.52 -4.37 -33.57
CA PRO A 595 -7.68 -5.81 -33.37
C PRO A 595 -6.36 -6.61 -33.38
#